data_35b930f0e8328449192f0719030519e3
#
_entry.id   35b930f0e8328449192f0719030519e3
#
_cell.length_a   1.000
_cell.length_b   1.000
_cell.length_c   1.000
_cell.angle_alpha   90.00
_cell.angle_beta   90.00
_cell.angle_gamma   90.00
#
_symmetry.space_group_name_H-M   'P 1'
#
loop_
_entity.id
_entity.type
_entity.pdbx_description
1 polymer ?
#
loop_
_entity_poly.entity_id
_entity_poly.type
_entity_poly.pdbx_seq_one_letter_code
_entity_poly.pdbx_strand_id
1 'polypeptide(L)'
;FSLNSGQTLFVPGGVIENKPIIQTQFIAQIQAGVRGSSNFIWPTSGGITQYPVVYHMALDIANPSSPPVLAADSGTVVYAGCLNWGYGCNVIIDHGNGYQSLYAHLSSYSVEAGNSVGQGSQIGVMGSTGRSTGMHLHFEIRSGGVLLNPLSFLK
;
A
#
# COMPACT_ATOMS: atom_id res chain seq x y z
N PHE A 1 -29.17 -10.55 -29.11
CA PHE A 1 -29.14 -10.07 -28.35
C PHE A 1 -28.52 -9.19 -28.02
N SER A 2 -28.46 -8.75 -27.74
CA SER A 2 -27.92 -8.02 -27.38
C SER A 2 -27.68 -7.45 -26.65
N LEU A 3 -27.56 -7.19 -26.27
CA LEU A 3 -27.44 -6.67 -25.37
C LEU A 3 -27.05 -5.56 -25.36
N ASN A 4 -27.25 -4.90 -25.21
CA ASN A 4 -27.01 -3.93 -25.05
C ASN A 4 -26.68 -3.33 -24.34
N SER A 5 -26.58 -3.00 -24.10
CA SER A 5 -26.35 -2.64 -23.34
C SER A 5 -26.72 -2.53 -22.56
N GLY A 6 -26.76 -2.77 -22.29
CA GLY A 6 -27.23 -2.99 -21.47
C GLY A 6 -28.06 -3.59 -21.70
N GLN A 7 -28.43 -3.86 -22.01
CA GLN A 7 -29.05 -4.54 -21.96
C GLN A 7 -28.89 -5.48 -22.06
N THR A 8 -29.19 -6.01 -21.95
CA THR A 8 -29.17 -7.05 -21.86
C THR A 8 -29.13 -7.79 -22.66
N LEU A 9 -29.14 -8.36 -22.88
CA LEU A 9 -29.25 -9.23 -23.38
C LEU A 9 -29.52 -10.01 -23.46
N PHE A 10 -30.06 -10.34 -23.56
CA PHE A 10 -30.57 -11.18 -23.45
C PHE A 10 -30.41 -12.21 -23.66
N VAL A 11 -30.29 -12.26 -23.37
CA VAL A 11 -30.30 -13.51 -23.31
C VAL A 11 -31.32 -14.02 -22.82
N PRO A 12 -31.83 -14.85 -23.42
CA PRO A 12 -32.84 -15.15 -22.72
C PRO A 12 -32.37 -15.44 -21.51
N GLY A 13 -32.67 -14.98 -21.09
CA GLY A 13 -32.29 -15.19 -20.13
C GLY A 13 -31.35 -14.42 -19.71
N GLY A 14 -31.07 -13.99 -19.89
CA GLY A 14 -30.37 -13.53 -19.41
C GLY A 14 -29.67 -12.59 -19.32
N VAL A 15 -29.40 -12.13 -19.20
CA VAL A 15 -28.65 -11.43 -19.09
C VAL A 15 -28.34 -10.62 -18.43
N ILE A 16 -28.01 -10.29 -17.86
CA ILE A 16 -27.67 -9.63 -17.11
C ILE A 16 -26.82 -8.81 -17.13
N GLU A 17 -26.56 -8.09 -17.07
CA GLU A 17 -25.74 -7.50 -16.94
C GLU A 17 -25.48 -6.37 -16.15
N ASN A 18 -25.69 -5.80 -15.22
CA ASN A 18 -25.45 -4.81 -14.20
C ASN A 18 -24.08 -4.85 -13.59
N LYS A 19 -23.16 -5.41 -14.29
CA LYS A 19 -21.80 -5.54 -13.78
C LYS A 19 -21.12 -4.21 -13.52
N PRO A 20 -21.31 -3.19 -14.34
CA PRO A 20 -20.72 -1.90 -14.01
C PRO A 20 -21.22 -1.32 -12.70
N ILE A 21 -22.50 -1.55 -12.41
CA ILE A 21 -23.08 -1.07 -11.16
C ILE A 21 -22.44 -1.78 -9.97
N ILE A 22 -22.26 -3.08 -10.11
CA ILE A 22 -21.64 -3.87 -9.04
C ILE A 22 -20.22 -3.41 -8.79
N GLN A 23 -19.46 -3.20 -9.86
CA GLN A 23 -18.10 -2.71 -9.73
C GLN A 23 -18.05 -1.33 -9.08
N THR A 24 -18.94 -0.45 -9.47
CA THR A 24 -18.97 0.90 -8.89
C THR A 24 -19.27 0.84 -7.40
N GLN A 25 -20.21 -0.01 -7.01
CA GLN A 25 -20.54 -0.17 -5.60
C GLN A 25 -19.37 -0.77 -4.83
N PHE A 26 -18.69 -1.74 -5.42
CA PHE A 26 -17.54 -2.37 -4.80
C PHE A 26 -16.41 -1.35 -4.59
N ILE A 27 -16.11 -0.57 -5.61
CA ILE A 27 -15.09 0.47 -5.50
C ILE A 27 -15.46 1.50 -4.45
N ALA A 28 -16.73 1.91 -4.43
CA ALA A 28 -17.20 2.86 -3.44
C ALA A 28 -17.06 2.32 -2.03
N GLN A 29 -17.34 1.04 -1.84
CA GLN A 29 -17.17 0.41 -0.53
C GLN A 29 -15.71 0.35 -0.12
N ILE A 30 -14.83 0.02 -1.07
CA ILE A 30 -13.40 0.03 -0.79
C ILE A 30 -12.96 1.44 -0.39
N GLN A 31 -13.39 2.43 -1.13
CA GLN A 31 -12.99 3.80 -0.85
C GLN A 31 -13.59 4.34 0.43
N ALA A 32 -14.79 3.90 0.77
CA ALA A 32 -15.49 4.40 1.96
C ALA A 32 -15.12 3.63 3.21
N GLY A 33 -14.63 2.40 3.06
CA GLY A 33 -14.59 1.48 4.19
C GLY A 33 -13.38 1.57 5.07
N VAL A 34 -12.24 2.01 4.56
CA VAL A 34 -11.02 1.92 5.33
C VAL A 34 -10.34 3.27 5.39
N ARG A 35 -10.21 3.76 6.60
CA ARG A 35 -9.62 5.07 6.84
C ARG A 35 -8.62 4.97 7.98
N GLY A 36 -7.46 5.54 7.75
CA GLY A 36 -6.43 5.59 8.77
C GLY A 36 -6.75 6.59 9.86
N SER A 37 -6.13 6.37 10.99
CA SER A 37 -6.30 7.21 12.19
C SER A 37 -5.34 8.39 12.23
N SER A 38 -4.35 8.40 11.36
CA SER A 38 -3.20 9.31 11.38
C SER A 38 -2.25 9.04 12.57
N ASN A 39 -2.47 7.95 13.27
CA ASN A 39 -1.57 7.48 14.34
C ASN A 39 -0.78 6.32 13.78
N PHE A 40 0.36 6.60 13.20
CA PHE A 40 1.17 5.58 12.54
C PHE A 40 1.99 4.80 13.55
N ILE A 41 1.94 3.47 13.45
CA ILE A 41 2.81 2.60 14.25
C ILE A 41 4.08 2.28 13.45
N TRP A 42 5.11 1.82 14.14
CA TRP A 42 6.34 1.38 13.49
C TRP A 42 6.04 0.22 12.54
N PRO A 43 6.45 0.33 11.26
CA PRO A 43 6.10 -0.68 10.26
C PRO A 43 6.91 -1.96 10.37
N THR A 44 7.99 -1.95 11.13
CA THR A 44 8.84 -3.13 11.31
C THR A 44 9.76 -2.89 12.50
N SER A 45 10.50 -3.94 12.88
CA SER A 45 11.52 -3.86 13.92
C SER A 45 12.91 -3.77 13.31
N GLY A 46 13.81 -3.05 13.98
CA GLY A 46 15.19 -2.93 13.53
C GLY A 46 15.84 -1.66 14.00
N GLY A 47 17.05 -1.43 13.55
CA GLY A 47 17.79 -0.21 13.83
C GLY A 47 17.64 0.79 12.71
N ILE A 48 17.53 2.06 13.04
CA ILE A 48 17.49 3.11 12.03
C ILE A 48 18.88 3.27 11.45
N THR A 49 18.98 3.09 10.13
CA THR A 49 20.26 3.26 9.43
C THR A 49 20.33 4.57 8.66
N GLN A 50 19.19 5.15 8.35
CA GLN A 50 19.16 6.48 7.75
C GLN A 50 17.94 7.24 8.25
N TYR A 51 18.20 8.43 8.77
CA TYR A 51 17.17 9.35 9.26
C TYR A 51 16.66 10.23 8.12
N PRO A 52 15.43 10.74 8.25
CA PRO A 52 14.90 11.66 7.24
C PRO A 52 15.73 12.94 7.17
N VAL A 53 16.14 13.26 5.97
CA VAL A 53 16.88 14.50 5.66
C VAL A 53 16.35 15.06 4.35
N VAL A 54 16.74 16.28 4.01
CA VAL A 54 16.19 17.00 2.86
C VAL A 54 16.25 16.20 1.56
N TYR A 55 17.35 15.51 1.32
CA TYR A 55 17.53 14.74 0.09
C TYR A 55 17.11 13.27 0.24
N HIS A 56 16.64 12.87 1.43
CA HIS A 56 16.14 11.53 1.71
C HIS A 56 15.07 11.65 2.79
N MET A 57 13.89 12.13 2.40
CA MET A 57 12.79 12.34 3.34
C MET A 57 12.06 11.01 3.55
N ALA A 58 12.78 10.05 4.11
CA ALA A 58 12.33 8.68 4.36
C ALA A 58 13.06 8.15 5.58
N LEU A 59 12.58 7.05 6.10
CA LEU A 59 13.19 6.37 7.24
C LEU A 59 13.66 4.99 6.79
N ASP A 60 14.94 4.71 6.93
CA ASP A 60 15.48 3.38 6.63
C ASP A 60 15.70 2.61 7.92
N ILE A 61 15.09 1.44 7.99
CA ILE A 61 15.14 0.56 9.16
C ILE A 61 15.74 -0.77 8.72
N ALA A 62 16.88 -1.15 9.29
CA ALA A 62 17.57 -2.36 8.91
C ALA A 62 17.43 -3.44 9.98
N ASN A 63 17.29 -4.67 9.52
CA ASN A 63 17.27 -5.83 10.40
C ASN A 63 17.66 -7.06 9.60
N PRO A 64 18.83 -7.67 9.87
CA PRO A 64 19.29 -8.82 9.10
C PRO A 64 18.42 -10.06 9.25
N SER A 65 17.50 -10.10 10.22
CA SER A 65 16.60 -11.24 10.36
C SER A 65 15.39 -11.17 9.44
N SER A 66 15.30 -10.15 8.58
CA SER A 66 14.23 -10.02 7.59
C SER A 66 12.82 -10.11 8.21
N PRO A 67 12.49 -9.21 9.14
CA PRO A 67 11.21 -9.28 9.84
C PRO A 67 10.02 -8.95 8.93
N PRO A 68 8.80 -9.27 9.39
CA PRO A 68 7.61 -8.84 8.69
C PRO A 68 7.51 -7.33 8.63
N VAL A 69 6.89 -6.85 7.57
CA VAL A 69 6.54 -5.44 7.38
C VAL A 69 5.04 -5.30 7.55
N LEU A 70 4.64 -4.37 8.39
CA LEU A 70 3.26 -4.16 8.80
C LEU A 70 2.73 -2.85 8.26
N ALA A 71 1.43 -2.81 7.99
CA ALA A 71 0.76 -1.56 7.65
C ALA A 71 0.83 -0.60 8.84
N ALA A 72 1.45 0.53 8.65
CA ALA A 72 1.65 1.50 9.73
C ALA A 72 0.35 2.15 10.17
N ASP A 73 -0.66 2.18 9.31
CA ASP A 73 -2.01 2.62 9.63
C ASP A 73 -2.98 1.90 8.69
N SER A 74 -4.26 1.92 9.00
CA SER A 74 -5.30 1.30 8.18
C SER A 74 -5.44 2.04 6.86
N GLY A 75 -5.81 1.33 5.80
CA GLY A 75 -6.00 1.95 4.49
C GLY A 75 -6.28 0.94 3.41
N THR A 76 -6.20 1.42 2.17
CA THR A 76 -6.37 0.62 0.98
C THR A 76 -5.05 0.57 0.21
N VAL A 77 -4.64 -0.62 -0.19
CA VAL A 77 -3.44 -0.79 -1.01
C VAL A 77 -3.74 -0.21 -2.38
N VAL A 78 -2.94 0.76 -2.81
CA VAL A 78 -3.10 1.37 -4.13
C VAL A 78 -2.03 0.88 -5.10
N TYR A 79 -0.98 0.27 -4.60
CA TYR A 79 0.05 -0.33 -5.43
C TYR A 79 0.75 -1.45 -4.67
N ALA A 80 1.01 -2.56 -5.36
CA ALA A 80 1.86 -3.64 -4.86
C ALA A 80 2.51 -4.28 -6.07
N GLY A 81 3.83 -4.28 -6.12
CA GLY A 81 4.56 -4.81 -7.27
C GLY A 81 6.07 -4.73 -7.08
N CYS A 82 6.79 -5.23 -8.06
CA CYS A 82 8.25 -5.24 -8.04
C CYS A 82 8.81 -4.54 -9.26
N LEU A 83 9.84 -3.76 -9.03
CA LEU A 83 10.66 -3.12 -10.06
C LEU A 83 12.08 -3.64 -9.93
N ASN A 84 12.81 -3.67 -11.05
CA ASN A 84 14.21 -4.11 -11.05
C ASN A 84 15.16 -3.03 -10.55
N TRP A 85 14.64 -1.86 -10.23
CA TRP A 85 15.41 -0.68 -9.86
C TRP A 85 14.63 0.12 -8.82
N GLY A 86 15.23 1.17 -8.30
CA GLY A 86 14.57 2.07 -7.37
C GLY A 86 14.04 1.35 -6.15
N TYR A 87 12.74 1.42 -5.95
CA TYR A 87 12.08 0.87 -4.77
C TYR A 87 12.07 -0.66 -4.72
N GLY A 88 12.35 -1.35 -5.84
CA GLY A 88 12.26 -2.80 -5.88
C GLY A 88 10.83 -3.27 -5.66
N CYS A 89 10.66 -4.32 -4.89
CA CYS A 89 9.32 -4.75 -4.49
C CYS A 89 8.79 -3.77 -3.44
N ASN A 90 7.64 -3.18 -3.71
CA ASN A 90 7.12 -2.15 -2.82
C ASN A 90 5.60 -2.15 -2.79
N VAL A 91 5.05 -1.61 -1.71
CA VAL A 91 3.63 -1.48 -1.46
C VAL A 91 3.34 -0.03 -1.10
N ILE A 92 2.24 0.50 -1.61
CA ILE A 92 1.76 1.83 -1.25
C ILE A 92 0.34 1.70 -0.71
N ILE A 93 0.10 2.30 0.44
CA ILE A 93 -1.21 2.30 1.10
C ILE A 93 -1.73 3.73 1.15
N ASP A 94 -2.96 3.92 0.71
CA ASP A 94 -3.68 5.17 0.86
C ASP A 94 -4.57 5.05 2.09
N HIS A 95 -4.39 5.96 3.04
CA HIS A 95 -5.07 5.89 4.33
C HIS A 95 -6.42 6.60 4.35
N GLY A 96 -6.84 7.18 3.22
CA GLY A 96 -8.16 7.81 3.09
C GLY A 96 -8.34 9.09 3.90
N ASN A 97 -7.27 9.60 4.50
CA ASN A 97 -7.26 10.78 5.36
C ASN A 97 -6.25 11.82 4.89
N GLY A 98 -5.82 11.73 3.63
CA GLY A 98 -4.85 12.63 3.05
C GLY A 98 -3.42 12.13 3.11
N TYR A 99 -3.17 11.01 3.77
CA TYR A 99 -1.83 10.43 3.87
C TYR A 99 -1.72 9.14 3.08
N GLN A 100 -0.50 8.89 2.59
CA GLN A 100 -0.10 7.61 2.01
C GLN A 100 1.20 7.16 2.66
N SER A 101 1.39 5.85 2.75
CA SER A 101 2.65 5.27 3.18
C SER A 101 3.22 4.36 2.09
N LEU A 102 4.54 4.32 2.00
CA LEU A 102 5.25 3.50 1.02
C LEU A 102 6.27 2.64 1.74
N TYR A 103 6.31 1.37 1.36
CA TYR A 103 7.17 0.35 1.96
C TYR A 103 7.98 -0.29 0.85
N ALA A 104 9.29 -0.05 0.82
CA ALA A 104 10.13 -0.46 -0.30
C ALA A 104 11.21 -1.46 0.08
N HIS A 105 11.84 -2.03 -0.93
CA HIS A 105 12.90 -3.03 -0.85
C HIS A 105 12.46 -4.34 -0.21
N LEU A 106 11.16 -4.66 -0.34
CA LEU A 106 10.60 -5.90 0.22
C LEU A 106 11.17 -7.12 -0.52
N SER A 107 11.33 -8.22 0.20
CA SER A 107 11.64 -9.50 -0.42
C SER A 107 10.39 -10.15 -1.00
N SER A 108 9.24 -9.89 -0.37
CA SER A 108 7.94 -10.36 -0.84
C SER A 108 6.85 -9.47 -0.26
N TYR A 109 5.68 -9.51 -0.90
CA TYR A 109 4.50 -8.83 -0.39
C TYR A 109 3.30 -9.78 -0.48
N SER A 110 2.35 -9.60 0.42
CA SER A 110 1.20 -10.50 0.58
C SER A 110 -0.13 -9.80 0.33
N VAL A 111 -0.09 -8.62 -0.28
CA VAL A 111 -1.29 -7.82 -0.57
C VAL A 111 -1.29 -7.41 -2.02
N GLU A 112 -2.46 -7.01 -2.52
CA GLU A 112 -2.65 -6.55 -3.90
C GLU A 112 -3.35 -5.21 -3.88
N ALA A 113 -3.18 -4.45 -4.96
CA ALA A 113 -3.91 -3.20 -5.15
C ALA A 113 -5.42 -3.46 -5.03
N GLY A 114 -6.10 -2.65 -4.25
CA GLY A 114 -7.51 -2.79 -3.96
C GLY A 114 -7.80 -3.47 -2.64
N ASN A 115 -6.83 -4.14 -2.02
CA ASN A 115 -7.03 -4.75 -0.72
C ASN A 115 -7.16 -3.70 0.37
N SER A 116 -8.08 -3.92 1.30
CA SER A 116 -8.16 -3.16 2.54
C SER A 116 -7.27 -3.81 3.58
N VAL A 117 -6.50 -3.02 4.30
CA VAL A 117 -5.61 -3.51 5.35
C VAL A 117 -5.87 -2.74 6.64
N GLY A 118 -5.79 -3.43 7.75
CA GLY A 118 -5.85 -2.82 9.07
C GLY A 118 -4.46 -2.44 9.56
N GLN A 119 -4.39 -1.48 10.45
CA GLN A 119 -3.14 -1.12 11.12
C GLN A 119 -2.53 -2.37 11.79
N GLY A 120 -1.26 -2.61 11.56
CA GLY A 120 -0.56 -3.76 12.11
C GLY A 120 -0.69 -5.03 11.29
N SER A 121 -1.47 -5.05 10.21
CA SER A 121 -1.56 -6.20 9.31
C SER A 121 -0.24 -6.38 8.58
N GLN A 122 0.20 -7.62 8.46
CA GLN A 122 1.41 -7.91 7.69
C GLN A 122 1.12 -7.71 6.20
N ILE A 123 1.96 -6.92 5.54
CA ILE A 123 1.82 -6.62 4.12
C ILE A 123 2.99 -7.18 3.31
N GLY A 124 4.06 -7.57 3.96
CA GLY A 124 5.23 -8.12 3.28
C GLY A 124 6.33 -8.49 4.24
N VAL A 125 7.51 -8.71 3.69
CA VAL A 125 8.71 -9.09 4.45
C VAL A 125 9.85 -8.19 3.99
N MET A 126 10.65 -7.72 4.95
CA MET A 126 11.83 -6.90 4.67
C MET A 126 12.80 -7.64 3.75
N GLY A 127 13.38 -6.90 2.82
CA GLY A 127 14.33 -7.46 1.87
C GLY A 127 15.40 -6.46 1.45
N SER A 128 15.95 -6.69 0.27
CA SER A 128 16.99 -5.84 -0.31
C SER A 128 16.80 -5.74 -1.82
N THR A 129 15.56 -5.74 -2.29
CA THR A 129 15.25 -5.66 -3.72
C THR A 129 15.38 -4.23 -4.23
N GLY A 130 15.55 -4.08 -5.53
CA GLY A 130 15.72 -2.78 -6.14
C GLY A 130 17.09 -2.18 -5.83
N ARG A 131 17.12 -0.87 -5.67
CA ARG A 131 18.36 -0.16 -5.38
C ARG A 131 18.61 -0.15 -3.89
N SER A 132 19.19 -1.21 -3.40
CA SER A 132 19.46 -1.40 -1.97
C SER A 132 20.82 -2.07 -1.79
N THR A 133 21.56 -1.64 -0.78
CA THR A 133 22.88 -2.18 -0.46
C THR A 133 22.83 -3.19 0.69
N GLY A 134 21.67 -3.44 1.25
CA GLY A 134 21.52 -4.38 2.36
C GLY A 134 20.08 -4.51 2.79
N MET A 135 19.84 -5.42 3.72
CA MET A 135 18.51 -5.74 4.23
C MET A 135 17.96 -4.58 5.04
N HIS A 136 16.99 -3.86 4.47
CA HIS A 136 16.34 -2.76 5.17
C HIS A 136 14.97 -2.46 4.59
N LEU A 137 14.12 -1.82 5.37
CA LEU A 137 12.88 -1.23 4.90
C LEU A 137 13.12 0.26 4.66
N HIS A 138 12.76 0.72 3.47
CA HIS A 138 12.68 2.13 3.16
C HIS A 138 11.22 2.54 3.32
N PHE A 139 10.94 3.43 4.26
CA PHE A 139 9.59 3.81 4.64
C PHE A 139 9.34 5.29 4.43
N GLU A 140 8.27 5.62 3.72
CA GLU A 140 7.88 7.00 3.45
C GLU A 140 6.45 7.26 3.92
N ILE A 141 6.20 8.50 4.34
CA ILE A 141 4.85 9.03 4.54
C ILE A 141 4.71 10.23 3.61
N ARG A 142 3.60 10.27 2.90
CA ARG A 142 3.32 11.32 1.91
C ARG A 142 1.96 11.95 2.16
N SER A 143 1.83 13.22 1.78
CA SER A 143 0.53 13.90 1.73
C SER A 143 0.53 14.80 0.50
N GLY A 144 -0.46 14.61 -0.38
CA GLY A 144 -0.57 15.38 -1.62
C GLY A 144 0.66 15.28 -2.51
N GLY A 145 1.34 14.12 -2.50
CA GLY A 145 2.54 13.90 -3.28
C GLY A 145 3.81 14.45 -2.64
N VAL A 146 3.72 15.07 -1.47
CA VAL A 146 4.87 15.65 -0.76
C VAL A 146 5.35 14.66 0.30
N LEU A 147 6.64 14.41 0.31
CA LEU A 147 7.27 13.55 1.33
C LEU A 147 7.33 14.27 2.66
N LEU A 148 6.94 13.57 3.71
CA LEU A 148 6.93 14.08 5.08
C LEU A 148 7.91 13.28 5.93
N ASN A 149 8.37 13.89 7.02
CA ASN A 149 9.26 13.22 7.96
C ASN A 149 8.49 12.13 8.72
N PRO A 150 8.76 10.83 8.48
CA PRO A 150 8.00 9.77 9.14
C PRO A 150 8.10 9.81 10.66
N LEU A 151 9.20 10.29 11.22
CA LEU A 151 9.38 10.33 12.67
C LEU A 151 8.42 11.30 13.35
N SER A 152 7.83 12.23 12.60
CA SER A 152 6.82 13.13 13.15
C SER A 152 5.48 12.43 13.38
N PHE A 153 5.29 11.24 12.83
CA PHE A 153 4.03 10.50 12.83
C PHE A 153 4.08 9.20 13.61
N LEU A 154 5.26 8.57 13.66
CA LEU A 154 5.40 7.24 14.29
C LEU A 154 5.30 7.31 15.80
N LYS A 155 4.58 6.33 16.37
CA LYS A 155 4.37 6.22 17.81
C LYS A 155 4.62 4.81 18.29
#